data_ad786cb58216eac0d6ec842cc3a60f16
#
_entry.id   ad786cb58216eac0d6ec842cc3a60f16
#
_cell.length_a   1.000
_cell.length_b   1.000
_cell.length_c   1.000
_cell.angle_alpha   90.00
_cell.angle_beta   90.00
_cell.angle_gamma   90.00
#
_symmetry.space_group_name_H-M   'P 1'
#
loop_
_entity.id
_entity.type
_entity.pdbx_description
1 polymer ?
#
loop_
_entity_poly.entity_id
_entity_poly.type
_entity_poly.pdbx_seq_one_letter_code
_entity_poly.pdbx_strand_id
1 'polypeptide(L)'
;MPEFILGARGHDFGRHDPETLFSSIGQAGFACTQLAFTKAVEGVKSYADVTPALVERARAAAAASGVGIAVDGTYVELSYADEDKRRAEVAKVLSQIPVARALGAGCMGSETT
;
A
#
# COMPACT_ATOMS: atom_id res chain seq x y z
N MET A 1 -5.46 2.70 30.99
CA MET A 1 -4.72 1.78 30.09
C MET A 1 -4.63 2.38 28.72
N PRO A 2 -3.45 2.58 28.20
CA PRO A 2 -3.36 2.97 26.80
C PRO A 2 -3.86 1.84 25.91
N GLU A 3 -4.66 2.21 24.95
CA GLU A 3 -5.06 1.27 23.90
C GLU A 3 -4.09 1.37 22.75
N PHE A 4 -3.67 0.23 22.23
CA PHE A 4 -2.82 0.16 21.07
C PHE A 4 -3.65 -0.18 19.85
N ILE A 5 -3.44 0.56 18.76
CA ILE A 5 -4.01 0.21 17.47
C ILE A 5 -3.02 -0.72 16.80
N LEU A 6 -3.45 -1.96 16.58
CA LEU A 6 -2.61 -2.98 15.95
C LEU A 6 -2.86 -3.02 14.45
N GLY A 7 -1.78 -3.02 13.70
CA GLY A 7 -1.81 -3.14 12.26
C GLY A 7 -0.94 -4.28 11.75
N ALA A 8 -1.13 -4.64 10.50
CA ALA A 8 -0.37 -5.66 9.83
C ALA A 8 0.05 -5.19 8.44
N ARG A 9 1.11 -5.78 7.90
CA ARG A 9 1.46 -5.59 6.50
C ARG A 9 0.46 -6.38 5.65
N GLY A 10 -0.19 -5.72 4.70
CA GLY A 10 -1.21 -6.36 3.87
C GLY A 10 -0.67 -7.57 3.11
N HIS A 11 0.56 -7.49 2.62
CA HIS A 11 1.16 -8.58 1.84
C HIS A 11 1.54 -9.81 2.67
N ASP A 12 1.49 -9.75 4.00
CA ASP A 12 1.63 -10.95 4.84
C ASP A 12 0.39 -11.85 4.73
N PHE A 13 -0.73 -11.34 4.21
CA PHE A 13 -1.93 -12.12 3.92
C PHE A 13 -1.93 -12.78 2.52
N GLY A 14 -0.86 -12.61 1.76
CA GLY A 14 -0.75 -13.08 0.39
C GLY A 14 -1.32 -12.07 -0.61
N ARG A 15 -1.41 -12.49 -1.88
CA ARG A 15 -1.97 -11.65 -2.94
C ARG A 15 -3.45 -11.95 -3.12
N HIS A 16 -4.26 -10.91 -3.07
CA HIS A 16 -5.71 -11.00 -3.20
C HIS A 16 -6.27 -9.81 -3.96
N ASP A 17 -7.52 -9.90 -4.40
CA ASP A 17 -8.26 -8.70 -4.77
C ASP A 17 -8.45 -7.82 -3.52
N PRO A 18 -8.74 -6.52 -3.70
CA PRO A 18 -8.85 -5.61 -2.56
C PRO A 18 -9.91 -6.03 -1.54
N GLU A 19 -11.05 -6.51 -1.98
CA GLU A 19 -12.15 -6.90 -1.08
C GLU A 19 -11.76 -8.07 -0.20
N THR A 20 -11.15 -9.09 -0.77
CA THR A 20 -10.67 -10.27 -0.02
C THR A 20 -9.54 -9.90 0.91
N LEU A 21 -8.60 -9.06 0.44
CA LEU A 21 -7.46 -8.63 1.25
C LEU A 21 -7.93 -7.91 2.52
N PHE A 22 -8.75 -6.88 2.39
CA PHE A 22 -9.18 -6.09 3.54
C PHE A 22 -10.13 -6.84 4.44
N SER A 23 -10.98 -7.70 3.88
CA SER A 23 -11.83 -8.59 4.68
C SER A 23 -10.98 -9.52 5.54
N SER A 24 -9.92 -10.10 4.98
CA SER A 24 -9.01 -10.99 5.71
C SER A 24 -8.28 -10.26 6.84
N ILE A 25 -7.80 -9.05 6.58
CA ILE A 25 -7.13 -8.23 7.59
C ILE A 25 -8.10 -7.89 8.74
N GLY A 26 -9.31 -7.46 8.42
CA GLY A 26 -10.32 -7.12 9.40
C GLY A 26 -10.75 -8.32 10.24
N GLN A 27 -10.95 -9.47 9.61
CA GLN A 27 -11.32 -10.71 10.31
C GLN A 27 -10.22 -11.21 11.23
N ALA A 28 -8.97 -10.94 10.91
CA ALA A 28 -7.84 -11.27 11.78
C ALA A 28 -7.72 -10.33 13.00
N GLY A 29 -8.54 -9.28 13.07
CA GLY A 29 -8.60 -8.36 14.20
C GLY A 29 -7.69 -7.13 14.10
N PHE A 30 -7.09 -6.88 12.95
CA PHE A 30 -6.24 -5.70 12.77
C PHE A 30 -7.07 -4.48 12.37
N ALA A 31 -6.76 -3.35 12.99
CA ALA A 31 -7.49 -2.10 12.77
C ALA A 31 -6.90 -1.26 11.63
N CYS A 32 -5.67 -1.54 11.22
CA CYS A 32 -5.02 -0.82 10.15
C CYS A 32 -3.98 -1.70 9.43
N THR A 33 -3.52 -1.21 8.30
CA THR A 33 -2.56 -1.95 7.47
C THR A 33 -1.55 -1.02 6.81
N GLN A 34 -0.40 -1.56 6.49
CA GLN A 34 0.50 -1.03 5.48
C GLN A 34 0.15 -1.72 4.17
N LEU A 35 -0.28 -0.95 3.19
CA LEU A 35 -0.67 -1.46 1.88
C LEU A 35 0.45 -1.24 0.86
N ALA A 36 1.01 -2.33 0.35
CA ALA A 36 1.93 -2.31 -0.77
C ALA A 36 1.24 -2.96 -1.97
N PHE A 37 0.73 -2.15 -2.89
CA PHE A 37 -0.06 -2.64 -4.03
C PHE A 37 0.67 -3.72 -4.83
N THR A 38 1.94 -3.51 -5.11
CA THR A 38 2.73 -4.45 -5.92
C THR A 38 3.00 -5.79 -5.23
N LYS A 39 2.79 -5.86 -3.94
CA LYS A 39 3.02 -7.09 -3.15
C LYS A 39 1.74 -7.77 -2.71
N ALA A 40 0.67 -7.02 -2.53
CA ALA A 40 -0.55 -7.51 -1.88
C ALA A 40 -1.76 -7.64 -2.80
N VAL A 41 -1.80 -6.92 -3.91
CA VAL A 41 -2.97 -6.87 -4.78
C VAL A 41 -2.73 -7.66 -6.06
N GLU A 42 -3.62 -8.60 -6.35
CA GLU A 42 -3.59 -9.39 -7.57
C GLU A 42 -3.62 -8.51 -8.82
N GLY A 43 -2.83 -8.87 -9.82
CA GLY A 43 -2.78 -8.16 -11.08
C GLY A 43 -1.92 -6.90 -11.09
N VAL A 44 -1.42 -6.48 -9.94
CA VAL A 44 -0.53 -5.32 -9.83
C VAL A 44 0.91 -5.78 -9.86
N LYS A 45 1.57 -5.62 -10.99
CA LYS A 45 2.97 -6.00 -11.20
C LYS A 45 3.93 -4.82 -11.07
N SER A 46 3.44 -3.62 -11.35
CA SER A 46 4.20 -2.39 -11.27
C SER A 46 3.31 -1.24 -10.80
N TYR A 47 3.91 -0.10 -10.48
CA TYR A 47 3.15 1.08 -10.07
C TYR A 47 2.27 1.63 -11.20
N ALA A 48 2.58 1.33 -12.45
CA ALA A 48 1.74 1.69 -13.60
C ALA A 48 0.37 0.99 -13.57
N ASP A 49 0.28 -0.15 -12.89
CA ASP A 49 -0.98 -0.90 -12.77
C ASP A 49 -1.88 -0.33 -11.67
N VAL A 50 -1.40 0.61 -10.88
CA VAL A 50 -2.17 1.24 -9.80
C VAL A 50 -3.00 2.38 -10.41
N THR A 51 -4.17 2.03 -10.91
CA THR A 51 -5.08 2.97 -11.55
C THR A 51 -5.96 3.71 -10.52
N PRO A 52 -6.52 4.87 -10.85
CA PRO A 52 -7.48 5.55 -9.98
C PRO A 52 -8.67 4.66 -9.59
N ALA A 53 -9.16 3.85 -10.51
CA ALA A 53 -10.25 2.91 -10.23
C ALA A 53 -9.86 1.87 -9.19
N LEU A 54 -8.65 1.31 -9.29
CA LEU A 54 -8.14 0.35 -8.32
C LEU A 54 -7.93 1.01 -6.95
N VAL A 55 -7.41 2.22 -6.91
CA VAL A 55 -7.21 2.99 -5.67
C VAL A 55 -8.54 3.20 -4.95
N GLU A 56 -9.57 3.62 -5.68
CA GLU A 56 -10.91 3.83 -5.11
C GLU A 56 -11.51 2.51 -4.62
N ARG A 57 -11.32 1.44 -5.36
CA ARG A 57 -11.77 0.10 -4.97
C ARG A 57 -11.11 -0.35 -3.66
N ALA A 58 -9.79 -0.13 -3.53
CA ALA A 58 -9.06 -0.46 -2.31
C ALA A 58 -9.52 0.39 -1.13
N ARG A 59 -9.72 1.68 -1.34
CA ARG A 59 -10.23 2.60 -0.31
C ARG A 59 -11.60 2.16 0.19
N ALA A 60 -12.50 1.84 -0.72
CA ALA A 60 -13.85 1.38 -0.39
C ALA A 60 -13.83 0.05 0.36
N ALA A 61 -12.99 -0.90 -0.08
CA ALA A 61 -12.85 -2.19 0.57
C ALA A 61 -12.31 -2.05 2.00
N ALA A 62 -11.33 -1.18 2.20
CA ALA A 62 -10.79 -0.89 3.53
C ALA A 62 -11.88 -0.33 4.45
N ALA A 63 -12.63 0.65 3.98
CA ALA A 63 -13.72 1.26 4.74
C ALA A 63 -14.79 0.24 5.10
N ALA A 64 -15.19 -0.61 4.15
CA ALA A 64 -16.20 -1.66 4.36
C ALA A 64 -15.74 -2.69 5.39
N SER A 65 -14.44 -2.94 5.51
CA SER A 65 -13.88 -3.91 6.45
C SER A 65 -13.47 -3.28 7.79
N GLY A 66 -13.63 -1.98 7.95
CA GLY A 66 -13.22 -1.27 9.16
C GLY A 66 -11.70 -1.21 9.35
N VAL A 67 -10.94 -1.28 8.26
CA VAL A 67 -9.47 -1.28 8.29
C VAL A 67 -8.96 0.06 7.76
N GLY A 68 -8.16 0.77 8.55
CA GLY A 68 -7.50 1.98 8.10
C GLY A 68 -6.23 1.66 7.30
N ILE A 69 -5.88 2.51 6.36
CA ILE A 69 -4.61 2.41 5.65
C ILE A 69 -3.64 3.40 6.28
N ALA A 70 -2.77 2.90 7.16
CA ALA A 70 -1.83 3.73 7.89
C ALA A 70 -0.64 4.15 7.03
N VAL A 71 -0.16 3.24 6.20
CA VAL A 71 1.01 3.43 5.35
C VAL A 71 0.73 2.92 3.96
N ASP A 72 1.02 3.75 2.94
CA ASP A 72 1.12 3.30 1.55
C ASP A 72 2.58 2.91 1.29
N GLY A 73 2.84 1.62 1.17
CA GLY A 73 4.17 1.09 0.95
C GLY A 73 4.57 1.21 -0.51
N THR A 74 5.52 2.09 -0.80
CA THR A 74 6.06 2.29 -2.13
C THR A 74 7.52 1.87 -2.13
N TYR A 75 7.76 0.60 -2.41
CA TYR A 75 9.10 0.01 -2.35
C TYR A 75 9.84 0.25 -3.65
N VAL A 76 10.94 0.96 -3.56
CA VAL A 76 11.81 1.30 -4.67
C VAL A 76 13.26 1.16 -4.22
N GLU A 77 14.17 1.06 -5.20
CA GLU A 77 15.60 0.98 -4.95
C GLU A 77 16.24 2.35 -5.13
N LEU A 78 16.42 3.10 -4.05
CA LEU A 78 16.95 4.46 -4.10
C LEU A 78 18.49 4.50 -4.02
N SER A 79 19.12 3.36 -3.82
CA SER A 79 20.58 3.28 -3.64
C SER A 79 21.37 3.01 -4.92
N TYR A 80 20.73 3.02 -6.09
CA TYR A 80 21.44 2.87 -7.35
C TYR A 80 22.50 3.93 -7.52
N ALA A 81 23.71 3.51 -7.85
CA ALA A 81 24.80 4.41 -8.22
C ALA A 81 24.57 5.04 -9.60
N ASP A 82 23.90 4.31 -10.50
CA ASP A 82 23.52 4.81 -11.82
C ASP A 82 22.45 5.89 -11.66
N GLU A 83 22.73 7.08 -12.17
CA GLU A 83 21.84 8.24 -12.00
C GLU A 83 20.50 8.05 -12.71
N ASP A 84 20.49 7.47 -13.91
CA ASP A 84 19.27 7.28 -14.67
C ASP A 84 18.35 6.26 -13.98
N LYS A 85 18.93 5.18 -13.47
CA LYS A 85 18.17 4.19 -12.68
C LYS A 85 17.60 4.81 -11.41
N ARG A 86 18.40 5.59 -10.71
CA ARG A 86 17.96 6.25 -9.47
C ARG A 86 16.82 7.24 -9.75
N ARG A 87 16.93 8.03 -10.82
CA ARG A 87 15.86 8.96 -11.22
C ARG A 87 14.57 8.24 -11.58
N ALA A 88 14.66 7.09 -12.24
CA ALA A 88 13.49 6.28 -12.57
C ALA A 88 12.79 5.78 -11.30
N GLU A 89 13.56 5.38 -10.29
CA GLU A 89 12.99 4.94 -9.01
C GLU A 89 12.35 6.11 -8.23
N VAL A 90 12.98 7.28 -8.25
CA VAL A 90 12.39 8.50 -7.66
C VAL A 90 11.06 8.85 -8.34
N ALA A 91 11.00 8.73 -9.67
CA ALA A 91 9.77 9.00 -10.42
C ALA A 91 8.64 8.07 -9.99
N LYS A 92 8.93 6.80 -9.66
CA LYS A 92 7.93 5.88 -9.13
C LYS A 92 7.35 6.38 -7.80
N VAL A 93 8.20 6.82 -6.88
CA VAL A 93 7.74 7.38 -5.60
C VAL A 93 6.85 8.59 -5.84
N LEU A 94 7.30 9.52 -6.67
CA LEU A 94 6.53 10.74 -6.97
C LEU A 94 5.17 10.40 -7.59
N SER A 95 5.10 9.36 -8.45
CA SER A 95 3.85 8.94 -9.06
C SER A 95 2.84 8.40 -8.05
N GLN A 96 3.30 7.91 -6.90
CA GLN A 96 2.45 7.30 -5.88
C GLN A 96 1.99 8.28 -4.78
N ILE A 97 2.49 9.50 -4.76
CA ILE A 97 2.03 10.50 -3.80
C ILE A 97 0.52 10.77 -3.91
N PRO A 98 -0.05 10.99 -5.12
CA PRO A 98 -1.50 11.14 -5.26
C PRO A 98 -2.28 9.89 -4.84
N VAL A 99 -1.69 8.71 -5.02
CA VAL A 99 -2.30 7.44 -4.60
C VAL A 99 -2.44 7.38 -3.09
N ALA A 100 -1.37 7.68 -2.36
CA ALA A 100 -1.38 7.71 -0.89
C ALA A 100 -2.44 8.68 -0.37
N ARG A 101 -2.54 9.86 -0.99
CA ARG A 101 -3.53 10.85 -0.65
C ARG A 101 -4.95 10.36 -0.89
N ALA A 102 -5.21 9.75 -2.04
CA ALA A 102 -6.53 9.21 -2.39
C ALA A 102 -6.95 8.06 -1.47
N LEU A 103 -5.99 7.26 -1.00
CA LEU A 103 -6.24 6.19 -0.03
C LEU A 103 -6.55 6.73 1.38
N GLY A 104 -6.21 7.97 1.67
CA GLY A 104 -6.27 8.50 3.02
C GLY A 104 -5.17 7.95 3.93
N ALA A 105 -4.05 7.49 3.35
CA ALA A 105 -2.94 6.96 4.11
C ALA A 105 -2.27 8.06 4.96
N GLY A 106 -1.84 7.70 6.16
CA GLY A 106 -1.16 8.64 7.06
C GLY A 106 0.24 9.01 6.57
N CYS A 107 0.90 8.13 5.85
CA CYS A 107 2.22 8.37 5.28
C CYS A 107 2.54 7.37 4.16
N MET A 108 3.62 7.63 3.45
CA MET A 108 4.23 6.67 2.54
C MET A 108 5.47 6.08 3.20
N GLY A 109 5.73 4.80 2.95
CA GLY A 109 6.92 4.14 3.43
C GLY A 109 7.69 3.48 2.30
N SER A 110 9.00 3.39 2.46
CA SER A 110 9.89 2.72 1.52
C SER A 110 11.11 2.18 2.25
N GLU A 111 11.91 1.45 1.51
CA GLU A 111 13.23 0.99 1.98
C GLU A 111 14.32 1.68 1.16
N THR A 112 15.52 1.76 1.73
CA THR A 112 16.64 2.45 1.09
C THR A 112 17.69 1.51 0.49
N THR A 113 17.43 0.24 0.55
CA THR A 113 18.38 -0.76 0.02
C THR A 113 18.03 -1.20 -1.37
#